data_1927cfdad29b3468ecd6940d5d9cfb89
#
_entry.id   1927cfdad29b3468ecd6940d5d9cfb89
#
_cell.length_a   1.000
_cell.length_b   1.000
_cell.length_c   1.000
_cell.angle_alpha   90.00
_cell.angle_beta   90.00
_cell.angle_gamma   90.00
#
_symmetry.space_group_name_H-M   'P 1'
#
loop_
_entity.id
_entity.type
_entity.pdbx_description
1 polymer ?
#
loop_
_entity_poly.entity_id
_entity_poly.type
_entity_poly.pdbx_seq_one_letter_code
_entity_poly.pdbx_strand_id
1 'polypeptide(L)'
;MKNRIVQSKIRESEANLSVLSFLLKKFSYHNSEEWEKIISRGLIRINGKTATTEDILCSGDILSYDTSSFKEPAVSVDFTVVFENENYLIVNKPGNLPVHPAGPFFKNTLWWLLKKKYDSIHIITRLDRETSGLMLVAKNSLTAANFAKLNFTGKLRKQYITVVFGNFPEGLFLADGKLFNKDDSIIRKKKFFEGKLLPVKNENLE
;
A
#
# COMPACT_ATOMS: atom_id res chain seq x y z
N MET A 1 -23.77 3.97 -7.99
CA MET A 1 -22.28 3.99 -7.94
C MET A 1 -21.78 3.08 -9.06
N LYS A 2 -20.85 3.54 -9.92
CA LYS A 2 -20.28 2.66 -10.96
C LYS A 2 -19.55 1.50 -10.28
N ASN A 3 -19.88 0.27 -10.68
CA ASN A 3 -19.18 -0.93 -10.24
C ASN A 3 -17.68 -0.81 -10.57
N ARG A 4 -16.83 -1.16 -9.62
CA ARG A 4 -15.39 -1.17 -9.86
C ARG A 4 -15.03 -2.47 -10.54
N ILE A 5 -14.52 -2.38 -11.76
CA ILE A 5 -13.92 -3.51 -12.46
C ILE A 5 -12.39 -3.35 -12.39
N VAL A 6 -11.73 -4.33 -11.83
CA VAL A 6 -10.27 -4.44 -11.83
C VAL A 6 -9.87 -5.25 -13.05
N GLN A 7 -8.94 -4.73 -13.86
CA GLN A 7 -8.46 -5.41 -15.06
C GLN A 7 -6.98 -5.73 -14.94
N SER A 8 -6.61 -6.87 -15.44
CA SER A 8 -5.22 -7.33 -15.55
C SER A 8 -4.97 -7.89 -16.94
N LYS A 9 -4.03 -7.29 -17.67
CA LYS A 9 -3.53 -7.88 -18.90
C LYS A 9 -2.55 -9.01 -18.55
N ILE A 10 -2.77 -10.17 -19.12
CA ILE A 10 -1.94 -11.36 -18.88
C ILE A 10 -0.63 -11.21 -19.64
N ARG A 11 0.48 -11.34 -18.93
CA ARG A 11 1.84 -11.31 -19.47
C ARG A 11 2.23 -12.70 -19.97
N GLU A 12 3.27 -12.80 -20.75
CA GLU A 12 3.79 -14.09 -21.21
C GLU A 12 4.22 -15.02 -20.08
N SER A 13 4.84 -14.45 -19.02
CA SER A 13 5.22 -15.18 -17.82
C SER A 13 4.03 -15.63 -16.92
N GLU A 14 2.84 -15.14 -17.21
CA GLU A 14 1.57 -15.45 -16.51
C GLU A 14 0.66 -16.35 -17.37
N ALA A 15 1.01 -16.58 -18.63
CA ALA A 15 0.30 -17.48 -19.54
C ALA A 15 0.40 -18.95 -19.11
N ASN A 16 -0.51 -19.78 -19.63
CA ASN A 16 -0.63 -21.21 -19.30
C ASN A 16 -1.00 -21.53 -17.84
N LEU A 17 -1.35 -20.53 -17.05
CA LEU A 17 -1.97 -20.74 -15.73
C LEU A 17 -3.48 -20.86 -15.89
N SER A 18 -4.11 -21.73 -15.06
CA SER A 18 -5.56 -21.67 -14.90
C SER A 18 -5.97 -20.36 -14.24
N VAL A 19 -7.20 -19.89 -14.49
CA VAL A 19 -7.76 -18.69 -13.86
C VAL A 19 -7.58 -18.73 -12.36
N LEU A 20 -7.92 -19.86 -11.71
CA LEU A 20 -7.80 -20.00 -10.27
C LEU A 20 -6.34 -19.86 -9.80
N SER A 21 -5.41 -20.54 -10.46
CA SER A 21 -3.99 -20.49 -10.15
C SER A 21 -3.40 -19.08 -10.29
N PHE A 22 -3.79 -18.37 -11.34
CA PHE A 22 -3.41 -16.98 -11.55
C PHE A 22 -3.93 -16.06 -10.45
N LEU A 23 -5.22 -16.19 -10.08
CA LEU A 23 -5.83 -15.38 -9.04
C LEU A 23 -5.17 -15.59 -7.68
N LEU A 24 -4.92 -16.83 -7.29
CA LEU A 24 -4.21 -17.18 -6.05
C LEU A 24 -2.80 -16.62 -6.00
N LYS A 25 -2.07 -16.68 -7.12
CA LYS A 25 -0.71 -16.14 -7.21
C LYS A 25 -0.69 -14.61 -7.15
N LYS A 26 -1.63 -13.96 -7.81
CA LYS A 26 -1.64 -12.49 -7.98
C LYS A 26 -2.31 -11.75 -6.84
N PHE A 27 -3.37 -12.30 -6.29
CA PHE A 27 -4.25 -11.67 -5.31
C PHE A 27 -4.35 -12.50 -4.04
N SER A 28 -3.43 -12.32 -3.13
CA SER A 28 -3.27 -13.12 -1.90
C SER A 28 -4.27 -12.78 -0.78
N TYR A 29 -5.32 -12.01 -1.05
CA TYR A 29 -6.32 -11.59 -0.06
C TYR A 29 -7.59 -12.46 -0.06
N HIS A 30 -7.67 -13.43 -0.98
CA HIS A 30 -8.68 -14.48 -1.01
C HIS A 30 -8.01 -15.86 -1.04
N ASN A 31 -8.62 -16.82 -0.38
CA ASN A 31 -8.22 -18.23 -0.47
C ASN A 31 -8.89 -18.92 -1.69
N SER A 32 -8.63 -20.22 -1.88
CA SER A 32 -9.15 -20.98 -3.03
C SER A 32 -10.69 -21.00 -3.05
N GLU A 33 -11.31 -21.33 -1.92
CA GLU A 33 -12.77 -21.42 -1.82
C GLU A 33 -13.46 -20.09 -2.10
N GLU A 34 -12.87 -18.99 -1.65
CA GLU A 34 -13.39 -17.64 -1.90
C GLU A 34 -13.31 -17.29 -3.38
N TRP A 35 -12.16 -17.59 -4.05
CA TRP A 35 -12.02 -17.38 -5.47
C TRP A 35 -12.98 -18.22 -6.29
N GLU A 36 -13.14 -19.51 -5.97
CA GLU A 36 -14.11 -20.40 -6.62
C GLU A 36 -15.53 -19.86 -6.53
N LYS A 37 -15.94 -19.35 -5.36
CA LYS A 37 -17.24 -18.71 -5.17
C LYS A 37 -17.40 -17.43 -6.00
N ILE A 38 -16.33 -16.64 -6.14
CA ILE A 38 -16.34 -15.42 -6.96
C ILE A 38 -16.45 -15.77 -8.45
N ILE A 39 -15.70 -16.77 -8.91
CA ILE A 39 -15.74 -17.27 -10.28
C ILE A 39 -17.12 -17.84 -10.60
N SER A 40 -17.66 -18.72 -9.77
CA SER A 40 -18.97 -19.33 -9.96
C SER A 40 -20.13 -18.32 -10.05
N ARG A 41 -19.98 -17.15 -9.42
CA ARG A 41 -20.93 -16.03 -9.53
C ARG A 41 -20.78 -15.21 -10.81
N GLY A 42 -19.85 -15.57 -11.71
CA GLY A 42 -19.62 -14.86 -12.97
C GLY A 42 -18.96 -13.48 -12.83
N LEU A 43 -18.31 -13.23 -11.69
CA LEU A 43 -17.64 -11.95 -11.42
C LEU A 43 -16.24 -11.86 -12.03
N ILE A 44 -15.70 -12.99 -12.50
CA ILE A 44 -14.43 -13.05 -13.27
C ILE A 44 -14.74 -13.26 -14.72
N ARG A 45 -14.08 -12.48 -15.59
CA ARG A 45 -14.25 -12.57 -17.04
C ARG A 45 -12.89 -12.54 -17.75
N ILE A 46 -12.77 -13.30 -18.84
CA ILE A 46 -11.65 -13.24 -19.78
C ILE A 46 -12.17 -12.63 -21.07
N ASN A 47 -11.58 -11.54 -21.51
CA ASN A 47 -11.98 -10.84 -22.75
C ASN A 47 -13.50 -10.58 -22.83
N GLY A 48 -14.11 -10.27 -21.67
CA GLY A 48 -15.55 -10.01 -21.54
C GLY A 48 -16.43 -11.24 -21.36
N LYS A 49 -15.94 -12.46 -21.55
CA LYS A 49 -16.69 -13.72 -21.34
C LYS A 49 -16.48 -14.22 -19.92
N THR A 50 -17.53 -14.74 -19.30
CA THR A 50 -17.45 -15.36 -17.95
C THR A 50 -16.42 -16.49 -17.95
N ALA A 51 -15.56 -16.47 -16.98
CA ALA A 51 -14.49 -17.45 -16.79
C ALA A 51 -14.93 -18.58 -15.86
N THR A 52 -14.30 -19.75 -16.03
CA THR A 52 -14.33 -20.88 -15.10
C THR A 52 -13.00 -21.01 -14.36
N THR A 53 -12.93 -21.85 -13.36
CA THR A 53 -11.69 -22.14 -12.60
C THR A 53 -10.59 -22.73 -13.46
N GLU A 54 -10.99 -23.56 -14.45
CA GLU A 54 -10.11 -24.37 -15.30
C GLU A 54 -9.68 -23.66 -16.60
N ASP A 55 -10.31 -22.52 -16.94
CA ASP A 55 -9.93 -21.79 -18.14
C ASP A 55 -8.45 -21.40 -18.10
N ILE A 56 -7.73 -21.68 -19.17
CA ILE A 56 -6.31 -21.40 -19.31
C ILE A 56 -6.12 -20.01 -19.89
N LEU A 57 -5.30 -19.20 -19.23
CA LEU A 57 -4.99 -17.85 -19.66
C LEU A 57 -3.92 -17.84 -20.75
N CYS A 58 -4.17 -17.06 -21.80
CA CYS A 58 -3.22 -16.79 -22.88
C CYS A 58 -2.54 -15.42 -22.68
N SER A 59 -1.32 -15.29 -23.20
CA SER A 59 -0.64 -14.00 -23.24
C SER A 59 -1.48 -12.97 -24.01
N GLY A 60 -1.66 -11.79 -23.43
CA GLY A 60 -2.48 -10.73 -24.00
C GLY A 60 -3.93 -10.71 -23.57
N ASP A 61 -4.44 -11.78 -22.95
CA ASP A 61 -5.81 -11.79 -22.41
C ASP A 61 -6.02 -10.67 -21.39
N ILE A 62 -7.27 -10.18 -21.34
CA ILE A 62 -7.71 -9.22 -20.33
C ILE A 62 -8.62 -9.94 -19.34
N LEU A 63 -8.08 -10.25 -18.17
CA LEU A 63 -8.87 -10.76 -17.05
C LEU A 63 -9.49 -9.59 -16.30
N SER A 64 -10.81 -9.63 -16.13
CA SER A 64 -11.59 -8.61 -15.43
C SER A 64 -12.24 -9.21 -14.19
N TYR A 65 -12.17 -8.49 -13.08
CA TYR A 65 -12.85 -8.83 -11.83
C TYR A 65 -13.83 -7.73 -11.43
N ASP A 66 -15.11 -8.06 -11.36
CA ASP A 66 -16.14 -7.17 -10.82
C ASP A 66 -16.11 -7.25 -9.28
N THR A 67 -15.64 -6.17 -8.68
CA THR A 67 -15.52 -6.08 -7.22
C THR A 67 -16.77 -5.48 -6.54
N SER A 68 -17.91 -5.41 -7.22
CA SER A 68 -19.13 -4.75 -6.69
C SER A 68 -19.66 -5.39 -5.41
N SER A 69 -19.50 -6.70 -5.28
CA SER A 69 -19.90 -7.47 -4.09
C SER A 69 -18.80 -7.58 -3.03
N PHE A 70 -17.58 -7.08 -3.32
CA PHE A 70 -16.48 -7.17 -2.39
C PHE A 70 -16.62 -6.15 -1.26
N LYS A 71 -16.65 -6.65 -0.03
CA LYS A 71 -16.66 -5.83 1.18
C LYS A 71 -15.23 -5.60 1.65
N GLU A 72 -14.75 -4.37 1.52
CA GLU A 72 -13.42 -4.00 2.00
C GLU A 72 -13.33 -4.17 3.53
N PRO A 73 -12.19 -4.65 4.06
CA PRO A 73 -12.00 -4.71 5.49
C PRO A 73 -12.17 -3.34 6.15
N ALA A 74 -12.67 -3.36 7.39
CA ALA A 74 -12.84 -2.14 8.17
C ALA A 74 -11.47 -1.50 8.50
N VAL A 75 -11.44 -0.18 8.50
CA VAL A 75 -10.27 0.64 8.83
C VAL A 75 -10.66 1.79 9.74
N SER A 76 -9.68 2.42 10.38
CA SER A 76 -9.87 3.67 11.11
C SER A 76 -9.92 4.83 10.11
N VAL A 77 -11.04 5.51 10.00
CA VAL A 77 -11.23 6.61 9.01
C VAL A 77 -11.03 8.01 9.61
N ASP A 78 -10.77 8.10 10.91
CA ASP A 78 -10.75 9.35 11.69
C ASP A 78 -9.39 10.06 11.58
N PHE A 79 -8.99 10.40 10.34
CA PHE A 79 -7.85 11.26 10.12
C PHE A 79 -8.23 12.73 10.35
N THR A 80 -7.27 13.53 10.82
CA THR A 80 -7.45 14.98 11.01
C THR A 80 -6.53 15.78 10.09
N VAL A 81 -7.00 16.93 9.62
CA VAL A 81 -6.15 17.92 8.94
C VAL A 81 -5.58 18.84 10.01
N VAL A 82 -4.28 18.77 10.22
CA VAL A 82 -3.55 19.54 11.25
C VAL A 82 -3.18 20.92 10.73
N PHE A 83 -2.88 21.02 9.43
CA PHE A 83 -2.56 22.26 8.74
C PHE A 83 -3.04 22.21 7.29
N GLU A 84 -3.50 23.33 6.78
CA GLU A 84 -3.90 23.46 5.39
C GLU A 84 -3.66 24.89 4.89
N ASN A 85 -3.18 25.01 3.65
CA ASN A 85 -3.15 26.24 2.87
C ASN A 85 -3.53 25.97 1.41
N GLU A 86 -3.35 26.93 0.52
CA GLU A 86 -3.67 26.78 -0.91
C GLU A 86 -2.89 25.68 -1.61
N ASN A 87 -1.66 25.39 -1.18
CA ASN A 87 -0.70 24.55 -1.86
C ASN A 87 -0.60 23.14 -1.29
N TYR A 88 -0.78 22.96 0.01
CA TYR A 88 -0.64 21.67 0.67
C TYR A 88 -1.44 21.57 1.97
N LEU A 89 -1.54 20.34 2.46
CA LEU A 89 -2.09 20.04 3.78
C LEU A 89 -1.18 19.04 4.51
N ILE A 90 -1.23 19.10 5.83
CA ILE A 90 -0.63 18.11 6.71
C ILE A 90 -1.77 17.37 7.39
N VAL A 91 -1.80 16.04 7.22
CA VAL A 91 -2.80 15.19 7.83
C VAL A 91 -2.17 14.33 8.92
N ASN A 92 -2.87 14.16 10.02
CA ASN A 92 -2.56 13.15 11.02
C ASN A 92 -3.36 11.88 10.68
N LYS A 93 -2.64 10.87 10.18
CA LYS A 93 -3.22 9.58 9.79
C LYS A 93 -3.34 8.67 11.02
N PRO A 94 -4.50 8.06 11.31
CA PRO A 94 -4.61 7.04 12.34
C PRO A 94 -3.86 5.76 11.94
N GLY A 95 -3.55 4.92 12.91
CA GLY A 95 -3.20 3.52 12.66
C GLY A 95 -4.35 2.78 11.97
N ASN A 96 -4.07 1.61 11.38
CA ASN A 96 -5.04 0.82 10.64
C ASN A 96 -5.76 1.57 9.48
N LEU A 97 -5.10 2.54 8.84
CA LEU A 97 -5.58 3.19 7.62
C LEU A 97 -4.52 3.09 6.52
N PRO A 98 -4.75 2.31 5.45
CA PRO A 98 -3.85 2.30 4.29
C PRO A 98 -3.80 3.67 3.61
N VAL A 99 -2.64 4.04 3.09
CA VAL A 99 -2.47 5.33 2.42
C VAL A 99 -3.02 5.30 0.99
N HIS A 100 -2.68 4.27 0.21
CA HIS A 100 -3.09 4.10 -1.18
C HIS A 100 -3.88 2.82 -1.40
N PRO A 101 -4.71 2.77 -2.45
CA PRO A 101 -5.35 1.53 -2.89
C PRO A 101 -4.32 0.41 -3.11
N ALA A 102 -4.46 -0.69 -2.38
CA ALA A 102 -3.63 -1.89 -2.51
C ALA A 102 -4.34 -3.10 -1.89
N GLY A 103 -4.18 -4.28 -2.49
CA GLY A 103 -4.82 -5.51 -2.03
C GLY A 103 -6.34 -5.34 -1.90
N PRO A 104 -6.93 -5.68 -0.74
CA PRO A 104 -8.38 -5.58 -0.52
C PRO A 104 -8.88 -4.15 -0.27
N PHE A 105 -8.00 -3.15 -0.21
CA PHE A 105 -8.36 -1.78 0.14
C PHE A 105 -8.40 -0.89 -1.10
N PHE A 106 -9.50 -0.14 -1.26
CA PHE A 106 -9.65 0.90 -2.27
C PHE A 106 -10.30 2.15 -1.69
N LYS A 107 -11.57 2.06 -1.27
CA LYS A 107 -12.31 3.17 -0.66
C LYS A 107 -11.87 3.41 0.78
N ASN A 108 -11.45 2.36 1.45
CA ASN A 108 -10.91 2.38 2.80
C ASN A 108 -9.41 2.73 2.76
N THR A 109 -9.07 3.86 2.13
CA THR A 109 -7.70 4.40 2.05
C THR A 109 -7.70 5.91 2.27
N LEU A 110 -6.63 6.44 2.83
CA LEU A 110 -6.47 7.88 3.03
C LEU A 110 -6.58 8.64 1.70
N TRP A 111 -5.98 8.10 0.63
CA TRP A 111 -6.06 8.69 -0.71
C TRP A 111 -7.52 8.85 -1.18
N TRP A 112 -8.34 7.81 -1.04
CA TRP A 112 -9.74 7.87 -1.44
C TRP A 112 -10.54 8.85 -0.60
N LEU A 113 -10.32 8.87 0.71
CA LEU A 113 -11.00 9.77 1.64
C LEU A 113 -10.67 11.23 1.33
N LEU A 114 -9.40 11.53 1.01
CA LEU A 114 -8.97 12.87 0.61
C LEU A 114 -9.53 13.26 -0.77
N LYS A 115 -9.54 12.34 -1.75
CA LYS A 115 -10.11 12.59 -3.10
C LYS A 115 -11.60 12.94 -3.08
N LYS A 116 -12.33 12.61 -2.03
CA LYS A 116 -13.72 13.07 -1.86
C LYS A 116 -13.84 14.53 -1.46
N LYS A 117 -12.78 15.09 -0.87
CA LYS A 117 -12.77 16.46 -0.33
C LYS A 117 -11.99 17.44 -1.19
N TYR A 118 -11.03 16.94 -1.98
CA TYR A 118 -10.09 17.75 -2.75
C TYR A 118 -10.02 17.28 -4.19
N ASP A 119 -10.06 18.21 -5.15
CA ASP A 119 -10.02 17.92 -6.58
C ASP A 119 -8.67 17.29 -7.01
N SER A 120 -7.59 17.83 -6.48
CA SER A 120 -6.22 17.35 -6.75
C SER A 120 -5.48 17.10 -5.45
N ILE A 121 -4.88 15.92 -5.34
CA ILE A 121 -4.00 15.57 -4.23
C ILE A 121 -2.82 14.72 -4.70
N HIS A 122 -1.67 14.98 -4.11
CA HIS A 122 -0.44 14.24 -4.34
C HIS A 122 0.18 13.89 -2.99
N ILE A 123 0.21 12.61 -2.65
CA ILE A 123 0.81 12.12 -1.42
C ILE A 123 2.32 11.99 -1.62
N ILE A 124 3.10 12.73 -0.85
CA ILE A 124 4.55 12.85 -1.03
C ILE A 124 5.31 11.66 -0.43
N THR A 125 4.90 11.28 0.78
CA THR A 125 5.50 10.14 1.50
C THR A 125 4.41 9.23 2.01
N ARG A 126 4.73 7.97 2.27
CA ARG A 126 3.75 7.00 2.79
C ARG A 126 4.13 6.57 4.19
N LEU A 127 3.12 6.34 5.00
CA LEU A 127 3.20 5.55 6.22
C LEU A 127 2.58 4.17 5.96
N ASP A 128 3.02 3.16 6.67
CA ASP A 128 2.38 1.86 6.64
C ASP A 128 0.95 1.94 7.23
N ARG A 129 0.14 0.93 6.95
CA ARG A 129 -1.25 0.89 7.43
C ARG A 129 -1.32 1.07 8.95
N GLU A 130 -0.46 0.36 9.68
CA GLU A 130 -0.45 0.34 11.14
C GLU A 130 0.24 1.57 11.75
N THR A 131 1.08 2.26 10.99
CA THR A 131 1.79 3.45 11.46
C THR A 131 0.86 4.65 11.45
N SER A 132 0.71 5.33 12.57
CA SER A 132 0.02 6.62 12.70
C SER A 132 1.00 7.77 12.55
N GLY A 133 0.48 9.00 12.35
CA GLY A 133 1.28 10.22 12.39
C GLY A 133 1.12 11.12 11.18
N LEU A 134 1.97 12.12 11.09
CA LEU A 134 1.87 13.22 10.14
C LEU A 134 2.28 12.81 8.73
N MET A 135 1.48 13.24 7.77
CA MET A 135 1.73 13.05 6.35
C MET A 135 1.55 14.36 5.59
N LEU A 136 2.47 14.61 4.66
CA LEU A 136 2.43 15.77 3.79
C LEU A 136 1.72 15.42 2.47
N VAL A 137 0.73 16.22 2.10
CA VAL A 137 -0.07 16.04 0.89
C VAL A 137 -0.09 17.37 0.13
N ALA A 138 0.38 17.38 -1.11
CA ALA A 138 0.30 18.55 -1.97
C ALA A 138 -1.05 18.61 -2.70
N LYS A 139 -1.55 19.82 -2.94
CA LYS A 139 -2.82 20.08 -3.63
C LYS A 139 -2.63 20.37 -5.13
N ASN A 140 -1.38 20.50 -5.59
CA ASN A 140 -1.02 20.71 -7.00
C ASN A 140 0.32 20.03 -7.33
N SER A 141 0.57 19.85 -8.62
CA SER A 141 1.75 19.13 -9.13
C SER A 141 3.06 19.87 -8.89
N LEU A 142 3.07 21.21 -8.92
CA LEU A 142 4.27 22.01 -8.69
C LEU A 142 4.77 21.84 -7.24
N THR A 143 3.86 21.97 -6.29
CA THR A 143 4.16 21.73 -4.87
C THR A 143 4.59 20.29 -4.61
N ALA A 144 3.94 19.33 -5.29
CA ALA A 144 4.34 17.92 -5.21
C ALA A 144 5.77 17.69 -5.68
N ALA A 145 6.16 18.28 -6.81
CA ALA A 145 7.52 18.18 -7.34
C ALA A 145 8.56 18.81 -6.38
N ASN A 146 8.25 19.98 -5.81
CA ASN A 146 9.11 20.63 -4.83
C ASN A 146 9.33 19.78 -3.58
N PHE A 147 8.27 19.22 -3.01
CA PHE A 147 8.39 18.34 -1.84
C PHE A 147 9.09 17.01 -2.17
N ALA A 148 8.86 16.45 -3.36
CA ALA A 148 9.57 15.26 -3.81
C ALA A 148 11.08 15.52 -3.89
N LYS A 149 11.49 16.70 -4.40
CA LYS A 149 12.89 17.12 -4.43
C LYS A 149 13.47 17.26 -3.02
N LEU A 150 12.75 17.89 -2.07
CA LEU A 150 13.20 18.01 -0.69
C LEU A 150 13.35 16.63 -0.03
N ASN A 151 12.43 15.70 -0.29
CA ASN A 151 12.51 14.33 0.22
C ASN A 151 13.69 13.57 -0.39
N PHE A 152 13.93 13.71 -1.69
CA PHE A 152 15.04 13.07 -2.40
C PHE A 152 16.40 13.58 -1.92
N THR A 153 16.52 14.88 -1.66
CA THR A 153 17.78 15.52 -1.19
C THR A 153 17.99 15.42 0.32
N GLY A 154 17.15 14.67 1.05
CA GLY A 154 17.27 14.51 2.51
C GLY A 154 16.91 15.76 3.33
N LYS A 155 16.44 16.84 2.68
CA LYS A 155 16.06 18.08 3.37
C LYS A 155 14.71 17.98 4.09
N LEU A 156 13.90 16.97 3.80
CA LEU A 156 12.70 16.66 4.54
C LEU A 156 13.02 15.69 5.67
N ARG A 157 13.21 16.25 6.87
CA ARG A 157 13.49 15.44 8.08
C ARG A 157 12.21 14.72 8.54
N LYS A 158 12.36 13.46 8.94
CA LYS A 158 11.27 12.62 9.46
C LYS A 158 11.71 12.02 10.78
N GLN A 159 10.85 12.15 11.79
CA GLN A 159 11.08 11.58 13.11
C GLN A 159 9.95 10.61 13.44
N TYR A 160 10.28 9.52 14.11
CA TYR A 160 9.34 8.50 14.52
C TYR A 160 9.56 8.13 15.97
N ILE A 161 8.46 7.82 16.66
CA ILE A 161 8.48 7.23 17.99
C ILE A 161 7.97 5.80 17.83
N THR A 162 8.66 4.84 18.44
CA THR A 162 8.26 3.43 18.44
C THR A 162 8.38 2.82 19.82
N VAL A 163 7.55 1.83 20.10
CA VAL A 163 7.65 0.99 21.28
C VAL A 163 8.31 -0.31 20.87
N VAL A 164 9.32 -0.73 21.60
CA VAL A 164 10.07 -1.96 21.34
C VAL A 164 9.96 -2.93 22.53
N PHE A 165 10.13 -4.22 22.27
CA PHE A 165 10.24 -5.22 23.33
C PHE A 165 11.68 -5.33 23.82
N GLY A 166 11.84 -5.52 25.15
CA GLY A 166 13.14 -5.68 25.79
C GLY A 166 13.82 -4.35 26.08
N ASN A 167 15.08 -4.44 26.48
CA ASN A 167 15.89 -3.25 26.79
C ASN A 167 16.55 -2.74 25.52
N PHE A 168 16.26 -1.50 25.14
CA PHE A 168 16.97 -0.81 24.07
C PHE A 168 18.20 -0.11 24.69
N PRO A 169 19.37 -0.13 24.04
CA PRO A 169 20.56 0.58 24.55
C PRO A 169 20.28 2.07 24.74
N GLU A 170 20.83 2.65 25.80
CA GLU A 170 20.77 4.10 26.02
C GLU A 170 21.67 4.84 25.02
N GLY A 171 21.22 6.02 24.57
CA GLY A 171 21.96 6.90 23.69
C GLY A 171 21.46 6.92 22.25
N LEU A 172 22.24 7.55 21.37
CA LEU A 172 21.95 7.65 19.94
C LEU A 172 22.72 6.58 19.18
N PHE A 173 22.04 5.93 18.25
CA PHE A 173 22.64 4.89 17.42
C PHE A 173 22.32 5.13 15.94
N LEU A 174 23.32 4.87 15.10
CA LEU A 174 23.15 4.72 13.67
C LEU A 174 22.94 3.23 13.37
N ALA A 175 21.82 2.90 12.75
CA ALA A 175 21.57 1.56 12.23
C ALA A 175 22.11 1.48 10.80
N ASP A 176 23.26 0.82 10.63
CA ASP A 176 23.86 0.58 9.31
C ASP A 176 23.70 -0.90 8.93
N GLY A 177 22.92 -1.14 7.88
CA GLY A 177 22.64 -2.50 7.43
C GLY A 177 21.51 -2.58 6.42
N LYS A 178 21.12 -3.81 6.10
CA LYS A 178 20.11 -4.13 5.11
C LYS A 178 18.81 -4.61 5.77
N LEU A 179 17.69 -4.19 5.21
CA LEU A 179 16.38 -4.73 5.55
C LEU A 179 15.97 -5.75 4.47
N PHE A 180 15.67 -6.96 4.87
CA PHE A 180 15.24 -8.02 3.96
C PHE A 180 13.96 -8.72 4.47
N ASN A 181 13.28 -9.43 3.55
CA ASN A 181 12.17 -10.30 3.91
C ASN A 181 12.75 -11.68 4.24
N LYS A 182 12.23 -12.34 5.26
CA LYS A 182 12.52 -13.75 5.50
C LYS A 182 11.57 -14.58 4.62
N ASP A 183 12.13 -15.47 3.79
CA ASP A 183 11.38 -16.23 2.79
C ASP A 183 10.25 -17.10 3.41
N ASP A 184 10.46 -17.59 4.64
CA ASP A 184 9.49 -18.41 5.37
C ASP A 184 8.49 -17.60 6.21
N SER A 185 8.49 -16.27 6.09
CA SER A 185 7.59 -15.45 6.89
C SER A 185 6.18 -15.42 6.29
N ILE A 186 5.21 -16.04 6.96
CA ILE A 186 3.77 -15.97 6.67
C ILE A 186 3.28 -14.50 6.68
N ILE A 187 4.00 -13.62 7.38
CA ILE A 187 3.68 -12.19 7.46
C ILE A 187 4.59 -11.43 6.48
N ARG A 188 4.10 -11.12 5.28
CA ARG A 188 4.78 -10.35 4.22
C ARG A 188 5.41 -9.01 4.66
N LYS A 189 5.12 -8.55 5.86
CA LYS A 189 5.55 -7.24 6.38
C LYS A 189 6.65 -7.29 7.40
N LYS A 190 7.08 -8.48 7.85
CA LYS A 190 8.23 -8.57 8.75
C LYS A 190 9.50 -8.28 7.95
N LYS A 191 10.17 -7.21 8.32
CA LYS A 191 11.52 -6.89 7.87
C LYS A 191 12.51 -7.35 8.93
N PHE A 192 13.56 -7.99 8.47
CA PHE A 192 14.68 -8.36 9.31
C PHE A 192 15.81 -7.39 9.02
N PHE A 193 16.44 -6.92 10.08
CA PHE A 193 17.63 -6.08 9.98
C PHE A 193 18.86 -6.95 10.16
N GLU A 194 19.75 -6.88 9.20
CA GLU A 194 21.08 -7.46 9.29
C GLU A 194 22.10 -6.32 9.14
N GLY A 195 22.76 -6.00 10.25
CA GLY A 195 23.67 -4.88 10.29
C GLY A 195 24.16 -4.59 11.70
N LYS A 196 24.77 -3.43 11.88
CA LYS A 196 25.34 -2.97 13.13
C LYS A 196 24.57 -1.77 13.66
N LEU A 197 24.38 -1.73 14.97
CA LEU A 197 24.01 -0.51 15.70
C LEU A 197 25.30 0.17 16.16
N LEU A 198 25.60 1.30 15.58
CA LEU A 198 26.78 2.08 15.88
C LEU A 198 26.40 3.24 16.81
N PRO A 199 27.00 3.38 18.00
CA PRO A 199 26.74 4.53 18.87
C PRO A 199 27.21 5.81 18.15
N VAL A 200 26.35 6.82 18.16
CA VAL A 200 26.68 8.14 17.60
C VAL A 200 27.36 8.95 18.72
N LYS A 201 28.62 9.33 18.52
CA LYS A 201 29.30 10.27 19.40
C LYS A 201 28.70 11.66 19.21
N ASN A 202 28.48 12.40 20.31
CA ASN A 202 27.81 13.71 20.32
C ASN A 202 28.50 14.82 19.49
N GLU A 203 29.65 14.57 18.92
CA GLU A 203 30.44 15.56 18.13
C GLU A 203 29.90 15.81 16.73
N ASN A 204 28.87 15.07 16.27
CA ASN A 204 28.34 15.15 14.90
C ASN A 204 26.86 15.58 14.80
N LEU A 205 26.34 16.27 15.80
CA LEU A 205 24.94 16.74 15.85
C LEU A 205 24.86 18.27 15.62
N GLU A 206 25.52 18.79 14.59
CA GLU A 206 25.26 20.13 14.04
C GLU A 206 24.43 20.08 12.77
#